data_151300255f94b42cd1ec3e68693491b8
#
_entry.id   151300255f94b42cd1ec3e68693491b8
#
_cell.length_a   1.000
_cell.length_b   1.000
_cell.length_c   1.000
_cell.angle_alpha   90.00
_cell.angle_beta   90.00
_cell.angle_gamma   90.00
#
_symmetry.space_group_name_H-M   'P 1'
#
loop_
_entity.id
_entity.type
_entity.pdbx_description
1 polymer ?
#
loop_
_entity_poly.entity_id
_entity_poly.type
_entity_poly.pdbx_seq_one_letter_code
_entity_poly.pdbx_strand_id
1 'polypeptide(L)'
;MPGKSGTLTIEADITGSTTDVSKGILEKRSVSEEEICSWFGGKDGWEKSVTDETVWENKEKGLQLFISDGMIECDGLSEKDLGFLGENTEDEKLNIINQLFSKADLSGTSVRKSISDMTEGYDYYDTEVMLNGIPAGGLSQYRYQGSTGFGLKPEDCYFKIPIPLQVKEKETVTMLPMEEIMKSVEQYVKEGKIGFFTEEDTTEKTEPITIPVTKIRLKYYIDETADGIVYRPVWSFCCPYQWKDSPEEQELFYIDGETGALIRDAFGW
;
A
#
# COMPACT_ATOMS: atom_id res chain seq x y z
N MET A 1 3.37 13.93 -24.34
CA MET A 1 3.86 13.24 -25.57
C MET A 1 2.92 12.08 -25.83
N PRO A 2 2.54 11.74 -27.07
CA PRO A 2 1.73 10.55 -27.30
C PRO A 2 2.57 9.33 -26.90
N GLY A 3 2.05 8.51 -25.99
CA GLY A 3 2.67 7.25 -25.59
C GLY A 3 2.84 6.33 -26.80
N LYS A 4 3.90 5.54 -26.82
CA LYS A 4 4.08 4.50 -27.85
C LYS A 4 2.92 3.50 -27.76
N SER A 5 2.45 3.02 -28.89
CA SER A 5 1.44 1.97 -28.94
C SER A 5 2.01 0.68 -28.34
N GLY A 6 1.51 0.26 -27.20
CA GLY A 6 1.84 -1.01 -26.58
C GLY A 6 0.75 -2.04 -26.82
N THR A 7 1.10 -3.31 -26.66
CA THR A 7 0.17 -4.43 -26.68
C THR A 7 0.12 -5.06 -25.29
N LEU A 8 -1.07 -5.38 -24.79
CA LEU A 8 -1.24 -6.19 -23.59
C LEU A 8 -1.45 -7.65 -23.98
N THR A 9 -0.73 -8.54 -23.33
CA THR A 9 -1.06 -9.96 -23.32
C THR A 9 -1.63 -10.29 -21.95
N ILE A 10 -2.84 -10.81 -21.89
CA ILE A 10 -3.53 -11.08 -20.62
C ILE A 10 -3.70 -12.60 -20.49
N GLU A 11 -2.84 -13.20 -19.66
CA GLU A 11 -2.93 -14.58 -19.21
C GLU A 11 -2.86 -14.56 -17.68
N ALA A 12 -3.93 -14.08 -17.06
CA ALA A 12 -3.92 -13.66 -15.67
C ALA A 12 -4.74 -14.56 -14.75
N ASP A 13 -4.21 -14.80 -13.56
CA ASP A 13 -4.98 -15.31 -12.44
C ASP A 13 -5.88 -14.19 -11.89
N ILE A 14 -7.19 -14.46 -11.82
CA ILE A 14 -8.16 -13.50 -11.28
C ILE A 14 -8.44 -13.84 -9.82
N THR A 15 -8.17 -12.91 -8.92
CA THR A 15 -8.34 -13.10 -7.48
C THR A 15 -9.23 -12.05 -6.86
N GLY A 16 -10.02 -12.46 -5.86
CA GLY A 16 -10.94 -11.62 -5.11
C GLY A 16 -12.39 -12.06 -5.27
N SER A 17 -13.16 -11.89 -4.20
CA SER A 17 -14.60 -12.16 -4.20
C SER A 17 -15.36 -10.88 -4.50
N THR A 18 -16.30 -10.93 -5.45
CA THR A 18 -17.19 -9.80 -5.77
C THR A 18 -18.46 -9.78 -4.91
N THR A 19 -18.53 -10.65 -3.91
CA THR A 19 -19.65 -10.68 -2.95
C THR A 19 -19.41 -9.63 -1.86
N ASP A 20 -20.46 -8.90 -1.51
CA ASP A 20 -20.45 -7.88 -0.44
C ASP A 20 -19.45 -6.72 -0.65
N VAL A 21 -19.17 -6.40 -1.90
CA VAL A 21 -18.32 -5.27 -2.26
C VAL A 21 -19.08 -3.96 -2.07
N SER A 22 -18.38 -2.94 -1.59
CA SER A 22 -18.97 -1.62 -1.31
C SER A 22 -18.07 -0.48 -1.77
N LYS A 23 -18.63 0.70 -1.84
CA LYS A 23 -17.93 1.99 -1.95
C LYS A 23 -18.40 2.92 -0.84
N GLY A 24 -17.72 4.01 -0.60
CA GLY A 24 -18.18 4.97 0.40
C GLY A 24 -17.13 5.95 0.87
N ILE A 25 -17.33 6.44 2.08
CA ILE A 25 -16.50 7.43 2.72
C ILE A 25 -15.76 6.78 3.88
N LEU A 26 -14.47 7.08 3.97
CA LEU A 26 -13.63 6.79 5.10
C LEU A 26 -13.40 8.04 5.92
N GLU A 27 -13.15 7.87 7.20
CA GLU A 27 -12.65 8.93 8.05
C GLU A 27 -11.42 8.44 8.82
N LYS A 28 -10.54 9.37 9.20
CA LYS A 28 -9.43 9.06 10.08
C LYS A 28 -10.01 8.70 11.45
N ARG A 29 -9.56 7.56 11.99
CA ARG A 29 -9.88 7.23 13.37
C ARG A 29 -9.28 8.30 14.29
N SER A 30 -10.07 8.80 15.20
CA SER A 30 -9.58 9.70 16.24
C SER A 30 -8.74 8.90 17.24
N VAL A 31 -7.44 9.02 17.13
CA VAL A 31 -6.46 8.43 18.05
C VAL A 31 -5.64 9.55 18.65
N SER A 32 -5.51 9.59 19.98
CA SER A 32 -4.68 10.63 20.58
C SER A 32 -3.19 10.33 20.38
N GLU A 33 -2.37 11.37 20.34
CA GLU A 33 -0.92 11.22 20.19
C GLU A 33 -0.35 10.39 21.36
N GLU A 34 -0.89 10.50 22.57
CA GLU A 34 -0.50 9.70 23.72
C GLU A 34 -0.88 8.21 23.55
N GLU A 35 -2.00 7.93 22.90
CA GLU A 35 -2.36 6.57 22.55
C GLU A 35 -1.35 5.99 21.54
N ILE A 36 -1.01 6.77 20.50
CA ILE A 36 0.00 6.37 19.51
C ILE A 36 1.35 6.12 20.20
N CYS A 37 1.80 7.01 21.07
CA CYS A 37 3.01 6.82 21.85
C CYS A 37 3.00 5.51 22.65
N SER A 38 1.83 5.11 23.15
CA SER A 38 1.69 3.87 23.94
C SER A 38 1.88 2.58 23.12
N TRP A 39 1.75 2.65 21.81
CA TRP A 39 1.99 1.48 20.94
C TRP A 39 3.48 1.13 20.87
N PHE A 40 4.33 2.12 21.06
CA PHE A 40 5.79 2.03 20.96
C PHE A 40 6.42 2.26 22.34
N GLY A 41 6.85 1.21 22.99
CA GLY A 41 7.60 1.32 24.23
C GLY A 41 6.81 1.70 25.50
N GLY A 42 5.48 1.83 25.46
CA GLY A 42 4.63 2.15 26.62
C GLY A 42 4.28 3.64 26.75
N LYS A 43 3.49 3.96 27.78
CA LYS A 43 2.91 5.31 27.94
C LYS A 43 3.85 6.34 28.55
N ASP A 44 4.86 5.88 29.30
CA ASP A 44 5.70 6.76 30.10
C ASP A 44 6.95 7.22 29.33
N GLY A 45 7.42 8.41 29.67
CA GLY A 45 8.70 8.94 29.17
C GLY A 45 8.63 9.64 27.81
N TRP A 46 7.44 9.78 27.21
CA TRP A 46 7.27 10.51 25.97
C TRP A 46 7.06 12.00 26.22
N GLU A 47 7.83 12.83 25.54
CA GLU A 47 7.75 14.29 25.56
C GLU A 47 7.63 14.82 24.13
N LYS A 48 6.73 15.79 23.92
CA LYS A 48 6.61 16.46 22.62
C LYS A 48 7.83 17.37 22.41
N SER A 49 8.40 17.33 21.21
CA SER A 49 9.53 18.18 20.87
C SER A 49 9.14 19.65 20.93
N VAL A 50 10.05 20.47 21.45
CA VAL A 50 9.85 21.94 21.53
C VAL A 50 10.13 22.64 20.19
N THR A 51 10.79 21.95 19.27
CA THR A 51 11.20 22.50 17.96
C THR A 51 10.31 22.04 16.81
N ASP A 52 9.64 20.91 16.97
CA ASP A 52 8.75 20.33 15.97
C ASP A 52 7.57 19.63 16.65
N GLU A 53 6.39 20.21 16.50
CA GLU A 53 5.17 19.70 17.12
C GLU A 53 4.66 18.36 16.54
N THR A 54 5.26 17.87 15.46
CA THR A 54 4.99 16.54 14.90
C THR A 54 5.86 15.45 15.52
N VAL A 55 6.87 15.83 16.31
CA VAL A 55 7.86 14.90 16.88
C VAL A 55 7.61 14.67 18.36
N TRP A 56 7.58 13.41 18.74
CA TRP A 56 7.59 12.96 20.13
C TRP A 56 8.88 12.19 20.41
N GLU A 57 9.48 12.42 21.54
CA GLU A 57 10.75 11.82 21.96
C GLU A 57 10.60 11.05 23.27
N ASN A 58 11.16 9.85 23.33
CA ASN A 58 11.37 9.12 24.57
C ASN A 58 12.88 9.02 24.80
N LYS A 59 13.44 9.96 25.54
CA LYS A 59 14.88 10.09 25.76
C LYS A 59 15.49 8.93 26.55
N GLU A 60 14.71 8.31 27.44
CA GLU A 60 15.18 7.15 28.20
C GLU A 60 15.39 5.92 27.33
N LYS A 61 14.56 5.79 26.29
CA LYS A 61 14.57 4.65 25.36
C LYS A 61 15.28 4.97 24.04
N GLY A 62 15.62 6.23 23.79
CA GLY A 62 16.22 6.65 22.52
C GLY A 62 15.25 6.58 21.33
N LEU A 63 13.94 6.67 21.57
CA LEU A 63 12.91 6.54 20.55
C LEU A 63 12.46 7.90 20.05
N GLN A 64 12.16 7.99 18.77
CA GLN A 64 11.49 9.12 18.15
C GLN A 64 10.24 8.66 17.40
N LEU A 65 9.14 9.40 17.56
CA LEU A 65 7.89 9.24 16.85
C LEU A 65 7.61 10.51 16.05
N PHE A 66 7.36 10.33 14.77
CA PHE A 66 6.86 11.37 13.87
C PHE A 66 5.39 11.11 13.60
N ILE A 67 4.51 12.00 14.09
CA ILE A 67 3.07 11.90 13.88
C ILE A 67 2.67 13.04 12.95
N SER A 68 2.55 12.73 11.68
CA SER A 68 2.12 13.68 10.66
C SER A 68 0.70 13.37 10.17
N ASP A 69 0.13 14.28 9.37
CA ASP A 69 -1.22 14.11 8.83
C ASP A 69 -1.32 12.88 7.90
N GLY A 70 -1.70 11.75 8.48
CA GLY A 70 -1.91 10.49 7.77
C GLY A 70 -0.86 9.40 8.01
N MET A 71 0.26 9.70 8.67
CA MET A 71 1.34 8.73 8.88
C MET A 71 1.93 8.82 10.28
N ILE A 72 2.36 7.67 10.76
CA ILE A 72 3.11 7.49 12.01
C ILE A 72 4.41 6.81 11.63
N GLU A 73 5.54 7.44 11.95
CA GLU A 73 6.88 6.88 11.77
C GLU A 73 7.55 6.76 13.13
N CYS A 74 8.20 5.64 13.39
CA CYS A 74 8.95 5.41 14.62
C CYS A 74 10.36 4.95 14.28
N ASP A 75 11.35 5.65 14.79
CA ASP A 75 12.75 5.35 14.68
C ASP A 75 13.39 5.02 16.03
N GLY A 76 14.53 4.34 16.01
CA GLY A 76 15.36 4.07 17.18
C GLY A 76 14.97 2.83 17.98
N LEU A 77 14.01 2.03 17.51
CA LEU A 77 13.69 0.75 18.12
C LEU A 77 14.77 -0.29 17.81
N SER A 78 15.14 -1.10 18.80
CA SER A 78 15.89 -2.32 18.55
C SER A 78 14.93 -3.50 18.32
N GLU A 79 15.39 -4.57 17.66
CA GLU A 79 14.62 -5.81 17.56
C GLU A 79 14.16 -6.31 18.94
N LYS A 80 14.99 -6.11 19.98
CA LYS A 80 14.66 -6.45 21.36
C LYS A 80 13.48 -5.66 21.92
N ASP A 81 13.36 -4.37 21.60
CA ASP A 81 12.25 -3.53 22.04
C ASP A 81 10.93 -3.98 21.41
N LEU A 82 11.01 -4.62 20.25
CA LEU A 82 9.90 -5.24 19.56
C LEU A 82 9.57 -6.63 20.06
N GLY A 83 10.41 -7.20 20.95
CA GLY A 83 10.27 -8.55 21.44
C GLY A 83 10.96 -9.61 20.55
N PHE A 84 11.77 -9.20 19.60
CA PHE A 84 12.61 -10.11 18.85
C PHE A 84 13.80 -10.57 19.71
N LEU A 85 14.05 -11.85 19.75
CA LEU A 85 15.11 -12.47 20.55
C LEU A 85 16.24 -13.00 19.67
N GLY A 86 16.75 -12.19 18.76
CA GLY A 86 17.99 -12.44 18.02
C GLY A 86 17.98 -13.54 16.95
N GLU A 87 17.30 -14.64 17.16
CA GLU A 87 17.21 -15.78 16.22
C GLU A 87 15.76 -16.12 15.85
N ASN A 88 14.88 -15.14 15.84
CA ASN A 88 13.48 -15.38 15.49
C ASN A 88 13.36 -15.85 14.04
N THR A 89 12.53 -16.85 13.84
CA THR A 89 12.11 -17.28 12.52
C THR A 89 11.31 -16.19 11.83
N GLU A 90 11.18 -16.27 10.52
CA GLU A 90 10.36 -15.36 9.72
C GLU A 90 8.91 -15.28 10.26
N ASP A 91 8.31 -16.43 10.57
CA ASP A 91 6.95 -16.49 11.11
C ASP A 91 6.81 -15.79 12.46
N GLU A 92 7.82 -15.87 13.32
CA GLU A 92 7.85 -15.18 14.61
C GLU A 92 7.95 -13.67 14.42
N LYS A 93 8.78 -13.19 13.50
CA LYS A 93 8.87 -11.78 13.13
C LYS A 93 7.54 -11.24 12.60
N LEU A 94 6.93 -11.93 11.64
CA LEU A 94 5.62 -11.58 11.12
C LEU A 94 4.54 -11.55 12.20
N ASN A 95 4.57 -12.48 13.14
CA ASN A 95 3.61 -12.51 14.25
C ASN A 95 3.77 -11.30 15.18
N ILE A 96 4.99 -10.88 15.49
CA ILE A 96 5.24 -9.70 16.33
C ILE A 96 4.78 -8.43 15.60
N ILE A 97 5.07 -8.29 14.32
CA ILE A 97 4.58 -7.18 13.51
C ILE A 97 3.05 -7.13 13.51
N ASN A 98 2.39 -8.27 13.31
CA ASN A 98 0.93 -8.36 13.37
C ASN A 98 0.36 -7.99 14.75
N GLN A 99 1.07 -8.30 15.84
CA GLN A 99 0.65 -7.86 17.18
C GLN A 99 0.75 -6.34 17.36
N LEU A 100 1.76 -5.69 16.78
CA LEU A 100 1.86 -4.23 16.76
C LEU A 100 0.69 -3.61 16.00
N PHE A 101 0.36 -4.15 14.82
CA PHE A 101 -0.82 -3.69 14.07
C PHE A 101 -2.12 -3.88 14.84
N SER A 102 -2.25 -4.97 15.57
CA SER A 102 -3.43 -5.19 16.40
C SER A 102 -3.58 -4.15 17.51
N LYS A 103 -2.48 -3.65 18.09
CA LYS A 103 -2.52 -2.55 19.06
C LYS A 103 -3.00 -1.25 18.42
N ALA A 104 -2.59 -1.00 17.18
CA ALA A 104 -3.02 0.16 16.41
C ALA A 104 -4.44 -0.01 15.82
N ASP A 105 -5.13 -1.12 16.11
CA ASP A 105 -6.42 -1.50 15.51
C ASP A 105 -6.38 -1.54 13.96
N LEU A 106 -5.23 -1.87 13.43
CA LEU A 106 -5.01 -2.16 12.01
C LEU A 106 -5.23 -3.67 11.75
N SER A 107 -6.13 -4.28 12.51
CA SER A 107 -6.53 -5.67 12.36
C SER A 107 -7.09 -5.87 10.95
N GLY A 108 -6.48 -6.72 10.17
CA GLY A 108 -6.80 -6.91 8.76
C GLY A 108 -5.72 -6.42 7.82
N THR A 109 -4.66 -5.78 8.33
CA THR A 109 -3.48 -5.49 7.53
C THR A 109 -2.72 -6.79 7.29
N SER A 110 -2.42 -7.10 6.03
CA SER A 110 -1.52 -8.20 5.71
C SER A 110 -0.08 -7.71 5.69
N VAL A 111 0.82 -8.53 6.21
CA VAL A 111 2.26 -8.24 6.25
C VAL A 111 2.97 -9.34 5.49
N ARG A 112 3.88 -8.97 4.62
CA ARG A 112 4.75 -9.92 3.91
C ARG A 112 6.18 -9.42 3.92
N LYS A 113 7.14 -10.32 3.90
CA LYS A 113 8.54 -9.96 3.70
C LYS A 113 8.71 -9.41 2.28
N SER A 114 9.28 -8.22 2.18
CA SER A 114 9.66 -7.65 0.90
C SER A 114 10.92 -8.33 0.38
N ILE A 115 10.97 -8.48 -0.93
CA ILE A 115 12.14 -9.07 -1.62
C ILE A 115 13.07 -7.97 -2.12
N SER A 116 12.66 -6.72 -2.03
CA SER A 116 13.46 -5.59 -2.48
C SER A 116 14.61 -5.31 -1.50
N ASP A 117 15.79 -5.58 -1.96
CA ASP A 117 17.08 -5.37 -1.26
C ASP A 117 17.48 -3.88 -1.32
N MET A 118 16.67 -3.01 -0.70
CA MET A 118 16.86 -1.57 -0.85
C MET A 118 17.99 -1.00 0.01
N THR A 119 18.35 -1.67 1.11
CA THR A 119 19.43 -1.21 1.98
C THR A 119 20.11 -2.40 2.66
N GLU A 120 21.41 -2.46 2.59
CA GLU A 120 22.22 -3.56 3.16
C GLU A 120 21.94 -3.75 4.66
N GLY A 121 21.54 -4.95 5.04
CA GLY A 121 21.40 -5.36 6.43
C GLY A 121 20.02 -5.19 7.06
N TYR A 122 19.00 -4.76 6.33
CA TYR A 122 17.63 -4.74 6.81
C TYR A 122 16.79 -5.87 6.20
N ASP A 123 15.97 -6.49 7.04
CA ASP A 123 14.83 -7.26 6.59
C ASP A 123 13.64 -6.32 6.41
N TYR A 124 13.16 -6.17 5.18
CA TYR A 124 12.01 -5.33 4.86
C TYR A 124 10.72 -6.11 4.84
N TYR A 125 9.67 -5.50 5.37
CA TYR A 125 8.32 -6.03 5.36
C TYR A 125 7.36 -4.99 4.79
N ASP A 126 6.64 -5.38 3.75
CA ASP A 126 5.55 -4.58 3.20
C ASP A 126 4.25 -4.91 3.88
N THR A 127 3.40 -3.92 4.01
CA THR A 127 2.06 -4.10 4.56
C THR A 127 1.00 -3.67 3.58
N GLU A 128 -0.11 -4.38 3.56
CA GLU A 128 -1.27 -4.07 2.76
C GLU A 128 -2.48 -3.88 3.67
N VAL A 129 -3.04 -2.68 3.70
CA VAL A 129 -4.25 -2.39 4.48
C VAL A 129 -5.42 -3.14 3.87
N MET A 130 -6.25 -3.75 4.72
CA MET A 130 -7.42 -4.51 4.30
C MET A 130 -8.68 -3.80 4.76
N LEU A 131 -9.61 -3.55 3.87
CA LEU A 131 -10.97 -3.12 4.18
C LEU A 131 -11.93 -4.27 3.89
N ASN A 132 -12.60 -4.79 4.91
CA ASN A 132 -13.51 -5.93 4.79
C ASN A 132 -12.89 -7.15 4.07
N GLY A 133 -11.61 -7.43 4.32
CA GLY A 133 -10.88 -8.54 3.71
C GLY A 133 -10.45 -8.33 2.26
N ILE A 134 -10.65 -7.14 1.69
CA ILE A 134 -10.18 -6.75 0.37
C ILE A 134 -9.00 -5.79 0.55
N PRO A 135 -7.87 -6.01 -0.16
CA PRO A 135 -6.74 -5.10 -0.14
C PRO A 135 -7.15 -3.68 -0.50
N ALA A 136 -6.63 -2.70 0.20
CA ALA A 136 -6.96 -1.30 0.00
C ALA A 136 -5.69 -0.46 -0.16
N GLY A 137 -5.73 0.47 -1.10
CA GLY A 137 -4.63 1.41 -1.33
C GLY A 137 -5.05 2.47 -2.34
N GLY A 138 -4.28 3.51 -2.47
CA GLY A 138 -4.60 4.62 -3.37
C GLY A 138 -3.35 5.35 -3.85
N LEU A 139 -3.58 6.36 -4.66
CA LEU A 139 -2.52 7.09 -5.33
C LEU A 139 -1.94 8.25 -4.57
N SER A 140 -2.56 8.68 -3.53
CA SER A 140 -1.90 9.64 -2.68
C SER A 140 -0.80 8.91 -1.93
N GLN A 141 0.29 8.71 -2.63
CA GLN A 141 1.47 7.95 -2.23
C GLN A 141 2.02 8.34 -0.86
N TYR A 142 1.56 9.43 -0.32
CA TYR A 142 2.09 9.98 0.91
C TYR A 142 1.14 9.90 2.11
N ARG A 143 -0.15 9.58 1.93
CA ARG A 143 -1.13 9.63 3.03
C ARG A 143 -1.87 8.35 3.32
N TYR A 144 -2.13 7.51 2.30
CA TYR A 144 -3.03 6.36 2.46
C TYR A 144 -2.56 5.10 1.75
N GLN A 145 -1.33 5.08 1.24
CA GLN A 145 -0.77 3.87 0.67
C GLN A 145 -0.33 2.93 1.77
N GLY A 146 -0.68 1.68 1.56
CA GLY A 146 -0.13 0.58 2.31
C GLY A 146 1.34 0.26 2.02
N SER A 147 2.11 1.18 1.50
CA SER A 147 3.58 1.11 1.51
C SER A 147 4.09 1.51 2.88
N THR A 148 3.58 0.85 3.86
CA THR A 148 4.12 0.90 5.19
C THR A 148 5.14 -0.19 5.24
N GLY A 149 6.36 0.21 5.49
CA GLY A 149 7.48 -0.69 5.56
C GLY A 149 7.94 -0.83 6.99
N PHE A 150 8.40 -2.01 7.30
CA PHE A 150 9.26 -2.24 8.45
C PHE A 150 10.63 -2.52 7.94
N GLY A 151 11.60 -1.78 8.43
CA GLY A 151 13.00 -2.15 8.32
C GLY A 151 13.42 -2.75 9.65
N LEU A 152 13.78 -4.01 9.67
CA LEU A 152 14.29 -4.71 10.85
C LEU A 152 15.78 -4.94 10.72
N LYS A 153 16.51 -4.36 11.66
CA LYS A 153 17.93 -4.60 11.87
C LYS A 153 18.14 -4.74 13.39
N PRO A 154 19.05 -5.57 13.87
CA PRO A 154 19.17 -5.86 15.30
C PRO A 154 19.21 -4.66 16.22
N GLU A 155 19.84 -3.59 15.79
CA GLU A 155 20.07 -2.38 16.61
C GLU A 155 19.32 -1.15 16.12
N ASP A 156 18.55 -1.27 15.00
CA ASP A 156 17.92 -0.15 14.34
C ASP A 156 16.72 -0.61 13.53
N CYS A 157 15.54 -0.46 14.10
CA CYS A 157 14.28 -0.78 13.45
C CYS A 157 13.50 0.50 13.24
N TYR A 158 12.87 0.62 12.09
CA TYR A 158 11.94 1.69 11.84
C TYR A 158 10.58 1.16 11.41
N PHE A 159 9.54 1.93 11.69
CA PHE A 159 8.19 1.69 11.24
C PHE A 159 7.62 2.91 10.56
N LYS A 160 6.83 2.61 9.56
CA LYS A 160 5.98 3.60 8.92
C LYS A 160 4.60 2.99 8.74
N ILE A 161 3.62 3.49 9.45
CA ILE A 161 2.24 3.01 9.41
C ILE A 161 1.26 4.15 9.16
N PRO A 162 0.17 3.93 8.37
CA PRO A 162 -0.84 4.96 8.19
C PRO A 162 -1.64 5.17 9.47
N ILE A 163 -2.17 6.39 9.66
CA ILE A 163 -3.21 6.58 10.67
C ILE A 163 -4.42 5.73 10.27
N PRO A 164 -4.97 4.93 11.20
CA PRO A 164 -6.09 4.04 10.91
C PRO A 164 -7.27 4.77 10.30
N LEU A 165 -7.83 4.19 9.24
CA LEU A 165 -9.06 4.64 8.62
C LEU A 165 -10.20 3.74 9.03
N GLN A 166 -11.38 4.32 9.25
CA GLN A 166 -12.61 3.58 9.50
C GLN A 166 -13.67 3.94 8.47
N VAL A 167 -14.56 2.99 8.18
CA VAL A 167 -15.68 3.23 7.27
C VAL A 167 -16.70 4.11 7.96
N LYS A 168 -16.93 5.30 7.42
CA LYS A 168 -17.95 6.24 7.88
C LYS A 168 -19.30 5.99 7.20
N GLU A 169 -19.24 5.82 5.89
CA GLU A 169 -20.42 5.57 5.05
C GLU A 169 -20.08 4.47 4.05
N LYS A 170 -21.05 3.59 3.78
CA LYS A 170 -20.89 2.55 2.77
C LYS A 170 -22.18 2.34 1.98
N GLU A 171 -22.01 2.04 0.70
CA GLU A 171 -23.03 1.64 -0.23
C GLU A 171 -22.60 0.35 -0.92
N THR A 172 -23.47 -0.67 -0.93
CA THR A 172 -23.17 -1.90 -1.66
C THR A 172 -23.23 -1.64 -3.16
N VAL A 173 -22.24 -2.12 -3.90
CA VAL A 173 -22.18 -1.97 -5.35
C VAL A 173 -22.28 -3.31 -6.07
N THR A 174 -22.84 -3.26 -7.28
CA THR A 174 -22.85 -4.40 -8.17
C THR A 174 -21.67 -4.27 -9.13
N MET A 175 -20.75 -5.22 -9.03
CA MET A 175 -19.59 -5.28 -9.90
C MET A 175 -19.99 -5.68 -11.32
N LEU A 176 -19.36 -5.05 -12.31
CA LEU A 176 -19.47 -5.50 -13.69
C LEU A 176 -18.88 -6.90 -13.86
N PRO A 177 -19.45 -7.72 -14.75
CA PRO A 177 -18.82 -8.97 -15.15
C PRO A 177 -17.41 -8.74 -15.70
N MET A 178 -16.48 -9.65 -15.47
CA MET A 178 -15.10 -9.51 -15.93
C MET A 178 -15.02 -9.33 -17.47
N GLU A 179 -15.94 -9.93 -18.22
CA GLU A 179 -16.03 -9.74 -19.67
C GLU A 179 -16.25 -8.26 -20.06
N GLU A 180 -17.06 -7.54 -19.33
CA GLU A 180 -17.31 -6.09 -19.57
C GLU A 180 -16.07 -5.26 -19.16
N ILE A 181 -15.43 -5.61 -18.07
CA ILE A 181 -14.15 -5.01 -17.65
C ILE A 181 -13.09 -5.17 -18.75
N MET A 182 -12.96 -6.37 -19.31
CA MET A 182 -11.99 -6.64 -20.38
C MET A 182 -12.30 -5.86 -21.65
N LYS A 183 -13.56 -5.66 -22.02
CA LYS A 183 -13.95 -4.78 -23.14
C LYS A 183 -13.51 -3.34 -22.92
N SER A 184 -13.66 -2.86 -21.69
CA SER A 184 -13.20 -1.50 -21.31
C SER A 184 -11.69 -1.38 -21.46
N VAL A 185 -10.92 -2.38 -20.99
CA VAL A 185 -9.46 -2.41 -21.13
C VAL A 185 -9.05 -2.38 -22.61
N GLU A 186 -9.65 -3.23 -23.45
CA GLU A 186 -9.36 -3.24 -24.88
C GLU A 186 -9.62 -1.87 -25.54
N GLN A 187 -10.70 -1.19 -25.14
CA GLN A 187 -11.02 0.13 -25.64
C GLN A 187 -9.96 1.14 -25.22
N TYR A 188 -9.58 1.17 -23.92
CA TYR A 188 -8.58 2.12 -23.42
C TYR A 188 -7.18 1.91 -24.04
N VAL A 189 -6.81 0.66 -24.29
CA VAL A 189 -5.57 0.35 -25.04
C VAL A 189 -5.65 0.90 -26.47
N LYS A 190 -6.75 0.66 -27.20
CA LYS A 190 -6.97 1.18 -28.55
C LYS A 190 -6.97 2.71 -28.61
N GLU A 191 -7.47 3.37 -27.58
CA GLU A 191 -7.50 4.82 -27.45
C GLU A 191 -6.16 5.42 -26.97
N GLY A 192 -5.17 4.58 -26.64
CA GLY A 192 -3.88 5.02 -26.11
C GLY A 192 -3.98 5.67 -24.72
N LYS A 193 -5.04 5.36 -23.95
CA LYS A 193 -5.23 5.87 -22.60
C LYS A 193 -4.47 5.09 -21.54
N ILE A 194 -4.13 3.83 -21.84
CA ILE A 194 -3.21 3.04 -21.04
C ILE A 194 -1.85 3.18 -21.67
N GLY A 195 -0.98 4.00 -21.07
CA GLY A 195 0.37 4.24 -21.53
C GLY A 195 1.37 3.25 -20.93
N PHE A 196 2.33 2.83 -21.72
CA PHE A 196 3.41 1.96 -21.26
C PHE A 196 4.73 2.72 -21.41
N PHE A 197 5.38 3.00 -20.29
CA PHE A 197 6.69 3.60 -20.26
C PHE A 197 7.68 2.57 -19.70
N THR A 198 8.81 2.39 -20.38
CA THR A 198 9.98 1.72 -19.82
C THR A 198 11.07 2.77 -19.62
N GLU A 199 11.88 2.62 -18.57
CA GLU A 199 13.03 3.51 -18.34
C GLU A 199 14.05 3.49 -19.49
N GLU A 200 14.01 2.45 -20.34
CA GLU A 200 14.83 2.34 -21.55
C GLU A 200 14.36 3.25 -22.71
N ASP A 201 13.25 3.96 -22.57
CA ASP A 201 12.67 4.80 -23.62
C ASP A 201 13.48 6.08 -23.95
N THR A 202 14.65 6.24 -23.37
CA THR A 202 15.62 7.29 -23.76
C THR A 202 16.40 6.98 -25.04
N THR A 203 16.29 5.75 -25.56
CA THR A 203 16.92 5.33 -26.81
C THR A 203 15.86 4.95 -27.85
N GLU A 204 16.05 5.42 -29.09
CA GLU A 204 15.17 5.32 -30.26
C GLU A 204 14.71 3.91 -30.69
N LYS A 205 14.25 3.05 -29.78
CA LYS A 205 13.66 1.77 -30.17
C LYS A 205 12.21 1.95 -30.61
N THR A 206 11.95 1.64 -31.85
CA THR A 206 10.67 1.80 -32.57
C THR A 206 9.75 0.56 -32.45
N GLU A 207 10.12 -0.44 -31.69
CA GLU A 207 9.31 -1.67 -31.58
C GLU A 207 8.18 -1.52 -30.54
N PRO A 208 6.98 -2.03 -30.84
CA PRO A 208 5.87 -2.02 -29.88
C PRO A 208 6.22 -2.88 -28.66
N ILE A 209 5.98 -2.33 -27.47
CA ILE A 209 6.21 -3.03 -26.21
C ILE A 209 5.02 -3.93 -25.93
N THR A 210 5.27 -5.20 -25.60
CA THR A 210 4.24 -6.12 -25.13
C THR A 210 4.43 -6.34 -23.62
N ILE A 211 3.40 -6.01 -22.84
CA ILE A 211 3.42 -6.19 -21.40
C ILE A 211 2.52 -7.36 -21.01
N PRO A 212 3.04 -8.40 -20.35
CA PRO A 212 2.24 -9.49 -19.86
C PRO A 212 1.50 -9.08 -18.59
N VAL A 213 0.17 -9.14 -18.61
CA VAL A 213 -0.64 -9.09 -17.38
C VAL A 213 -0.77 -10.52 -16.87
N THR A 214 -0.23 -10.77 -15.70
CA THR A 214 -0.18 -12.10 -15.08
C THR A 214 -1.17 -12.25 -13.94
N LYS A 215 -1.66 -11.12 -13.39
CA LYS A 215 -2.61 -11.13 -12.30
C LYS A 215 -3.60 -9.98 -12.40
N ILE A 216 -4.85 -10.26 -12.09
CA ILE A 216 -5.92 -9.28 -11.92
C ILE A 216 -6.50 -9.49 -10.53
N ARG A 217 -6.46 -8.45 -9.68
CA ARG A 217 -6.94 -8.57 -8.31
C ARG A 217 -7.95 -7.49 -7.96
N LEU A 218 -8.95 -7.87 -7.19
CA LEU A 218 -9.89 -6.92 -6.62
C LEU A 218 -9.19 -6.15 -5.49
N LYS A 219 -9.30 -4.82 -5.55
CA LYS A 219 -8.80 -3.90 -4.50
C LYS A 219 -9.83 -2.82 -4.21
N TYR A 220 -9.68 -2.16 -3.08
CA TYR A 220 -10.27 -0.85 -2.86
C TYR A 220 -9.26 0.24 -3.21
N TYR A 221 -9.67 1.12 -4.10
CA TYR A 221 -8.95 2.34 -4.41
C TYR A 221 -9.40 3.45 -3.46
N ILE A 222 -8.44 4.00 -2.72
CA ILE A 222 -8.67 5.10 -1.78
C ILE A 222 -8.18 6.39 -2.41
N ASP A 223 -9.02 7.42 -2.40
CA ASP A 223 -8.73 8.72 -2.96
C ASP A 223 -9.20 9.83 -2.01
N GLU A 224 -8.54 10.98 -2.07
CA GLU A 224 -8.95 12.17 -1.32
C GLU A 224 -9.61 13.16 -2.27
N THR A 225 -10.87 13.41 -2.05
CA THR A 225 -11.71 14.30 -2.87
C THR A 225 -12.18 15.50 -2.05
N ALA A 226 -12.88 16.43 -2.69
CA ALA A 226 -13.52 17.54 -1.99
C ALA A 226 -14.57 17.07 -0.94
N ASP A 227 -15.14 15.89 -1.14
CA ASP A 227 -16.12 15.29 -0.25
C ASP A 227 -15.52 14.47 0.89
N GLY A 228 -14.19 14.34 0.91
CA GLY A 228 -13.43 13.60 1.91
C GLY A 228 -12.66 12.42 1.33
N ILE A 229 -12.28 11.49 2.20
CA ILE A 229 -11.56 10.27 1.82
C ILE A 229 -12.60 9.26 1.32
N VAL A 230 -12.53 8.91 0.05
CA VAL A 230 -13.46 7.97 -0.57
C VAL A 230 -12.77 6.65 -0.89
N TYR A 231 -13.53 5.56 -0.90
CA TYR A 231 -13.04 4.27 -1.38
C TYR A 231 -14.03 3.66 -2.38
N ARG A 232 -13.51 2.96 -3.37
CA ARG A 232 -14.30 2.26 -4.39
C ARG A 232 -13.60 0.97 -4.83
N PRO A 233 -14.36 -0.06 -5.25
CA PRO A 233 -13.78 -1.28 -5.73
C PRO A 233 -13.19 -1.10 -7.13
N VAL A 234 -11.99 -1.60 -7.32
CA VAL A 234 -11.29 -1.56 -8.61
C VAL A 234 -10.67 -2.93 -8.92
N TRP A 235 -10.54 -3.21 -10.19
CA TRP A 235 -9.68 -4.26 -10.66
C TRP A 235 -8.29 -3.72 -10.94
N SER A 236 -7.30 -4.23 -10.22
CA SER A 236 -5.88 -3.92 -10.40
C SER A 236 -5.27 -4.94 -11.35
N PHE A 237 -4.70 -4.44 -12.43
CA PHE A 237 -4.00 -5.22 -13.44
C PHE A 237 -2.50 -5.19 -13.15
N CYS A 238 -1.89 -6.36 -12.97
CA CYS A 238 -0.51 -6.48 -12.53
C CYS A 238 0.34 -7.24 -13.53
N CYS A 239 1.60 -6.85 -13.62
CA CYS A 239 2.63 -7.58 -14.37
C CYS A 239 3.82 -7.91 -13.45
N PRO A 240 4.69 -8.87 -13.84
CA PRO A 240 5.94 -9.10 -13.14
C PRO A 240 6.78 -7.82 -13.13
N TYR A 241 7.41 -7.53 -12.00
CA TYR A 241 8.33 -6.41 -11.90
C TYR A 241 9.56 -6.65 -12.78
N GLN A 242 9.85 -5.74 -13.71
CA GLN A 242 10.90 -5.94 -14.73
C GLN A 242 12.34 -5.82 -14.20
N TRP A 243 12.49 -5.47 -12.93
CA TRP A 243 13.81 -5.28 -12.33
C TRP A 243 14.30 -6.55 -11.62
N LYS A 244 15.34 -7.18 -12.16
CA LYS A 244 16.19 -8.18 -11.50
C LYS A 244 15.46 -9.40 -10.94
N ASP A 245 14.89 -10.26 -11.75
CA ASP A 245 14.36 -11.57 -11.30
C ASP A 245 13.47 -11.49 -10.03
N SER A 246 12.88 -10.33 -9.77
CA SER A 246 12.00 -10.11 -8.64
C SER A 246 10.71 -10.88 -8.84
N PRO A 247 10.26 -11.71 -7.88
CA PRO A 247 8.94 -12.30 -7.90
C PRO A 247 7.83 -11.29 -7.58
N GLU A 248 8.16 -10.02 -7.40
CA GLU A 248 7.21 -8.96 -7.12
C GLU A 248 6.39 -8.61 -8.36
N GLU A 249 5.13 -8.27 -8.11
CA GLU A 249 4.20 -7.81 -9.13
C GLU A 249 4.06 -6.29 -9.06
N GLN A 250 4.06 -5.66 -10.21
CA GLN A 250 3.80 -4.23 -10.36
C GLN A 250 2.38 -4.00 -10.82
N GLU A 251 1.67 -3.11 -10.15
CA GLU A 251 0.34 -2.66 -10.59
C GLU A 251 0.48 -1.70 -11.77
N LEU A 252 -0.18 -2.03 -12.88
CA LEU A 252 -0.09 -1.26 -14.12
C LEU A 252 -1.16 -0.18 -14.21
N PHE A 253 -2.40 -0.54 -13.93
CA PHE A 253 -3.56 0.36 -13.98
C PHE A 253 -4.73 -0.23 -13.22
N TYR A 254 -5.73 0.63 -12.99
CA TYR A 254 -6.94 0.28 -12.27
C TYR A 254 -8.19 0.57 -13.10
N ILE A 255 -9.10 -0.38 -13.12
CA ILE A 255 -10.43 -0.23 -13.72
C ILE A 255 -11.49 -0.25 -12.61
N ASP A 256 -12.33 0.75 -12.57
CA ASP A 256 -13.47 0.81 -11.66
C ASP A 256 -14.37 -0.41 -11.86
N GLY A 257 -14.61 -1.14 -10.80
CA GLY A 257 -15.34 -2.41 -10.86
C GLY A 257 -16.83 -2.27 -11.11
N GLU A 258 -17.42 -1.12 -10.81
CA GLU A 258 -18.84 -0.81 -11.01
C GLU A 258 -19.12 -0.24 -12.39
N THR A 259 -18.24 0.62 -12.90
CA THR A 259 -18.50 1.42 -14.11
C THR A 259 -17.64 1.02 -15.31
N GLY A 260 -16.56 0.28 -15.09
CA GLY A 260 -15.58 -0.02 -16.13
C GLY A 260 -14.68 1.18 -16.51
N ALA A 261 -14.75 2.27 -15.76
CA ALA A 261 -13.93 3.45 -16.02
C ALA A 261 -12.46 3.20 -15.67
N LEU A 262 -11.54 3.74 -16.48
CA LEU A 262 -10.12 3.81 -16.14
C LEU A 262 -9.95 4.82 -15.01
N ILE A 263 -9.52 4.36 -13.84
CA ILE A 263 -9.29 5.22 -12.68
C ILE A 263 -7.94 5.88 -12.80
N ARG A 264 -6.92 5.10 -13.11
CA ARG A 264 -5.59 5.59 -13.37
C ARG A 264 -4.72 4.54 -14.05
N ASP A 265 -3.84 5.04 -14.87
CA ASP A 265 -2.60 4.43 -15.28
C ASP A 265 -1.60 4.51 -14.10
N ALA A 266 -1.03 3.39 -13.67
CA ALA A 266 -0.08 3.36 -12.55
C ALA A 266 1.20 4.14 -12.85
N PHE A 267 1.45 4.45 -14.11
CA PHE A 267 2.57 5.26 -14.58
C PHE A 267 2.16 6.70 -14.91
N GLY A 268 0.94 7.12 -14.53
CA GLY A 268 0.44 8.46 -14.78
C GLY A 268 1.30 9.52 -14.10
N TRP A 269 1.92 10.31 -14.93
CA TRP A 269 2.55 11.59 -14.58
C TRP A 269 1.52 12.71 -14.63
#